data_388f991a5278de9e4bfa334f1d2389ad
#
_entry.id   388f991a5278de9e4bfa334f1d2389ad
#
_cell.length_a   1.000
_cell.length_b   1.000
_cell.length_c   1.000
_cell.angle_alpha   90.00
_cell.angle_beta   90.00
_cell.angle_gamma   90.00
#
_symmetry.space_group_name_H-M   'P 1'
#
loop_
_entity.id
_entity.type
_entity.pdbx_description
1 polymer ?
#
loop_
_entity_poly.entity_id
_entity_poly.type
_entity_poly.pdbx_seq_one_letter_code
_entity_poly.pdbx_strand_id
1 'polypeptide(L)'
;MKVAIVNLGEIVSGDWRKPFAAGDAILIEGERIAAVGSASAAAIEGADVVIDAGGMTAIPGLIDSHVHVTFGDYTPRQRTVGFLESYVHGGVTTAISASEVHVPGRPRDPEGVKALAIAAQRSFADYRPGGMRVIAGSVILEPGLTAADFRELAQKGVRLAKAGFGAVKSSYDYAPLVADANAAGLLTTCHTGGSSIPGSGAITGDHLLKIRPHVSFHTNGGPTAMPDADFERVIRESDMALQVCTAGNLRTTLLCARLAAEHGAFDRFIIGSDTPTGSGIMPLGMLYTIAHLASLTEMPPERFICAATGSNARVYSLDSGVLAPGKAADIVLIDAPEGGTQTTALAAIKHGDIAAIGAVVTAGVPRFVGRSRNTPATTRKARVVSSRVMQDFAPAGH
;
A
#
# COMPACT_ATOMS: atom_id res chain seq x y z
N MET A 1 1.64 -5.22 -25.37
CA MET A 1 1.16 -3.84 -25.62
C MET A 1 2.24 -2.86 -25.24
N LYS A 2 2.44 -1.83 -26.07
CA LYS A 2 3.35 -0.72 -25.80
C LYS A 2 2.52 0.51 -25.45
N VAL A 3 2.85 1.17 -24.33
CA VAL A 3 2.17 2.40 -23.91
C VAL A 3 3.21 3.50 -23.73
N ALA A 4 2.93 4.68 -24.26
CA ALA A 4 3.71 5.88 -24.01
C ALA A 4 2.85 6.87 -23.19
N ILE A 5 3.38 7.29 -22.04
CA ILE A 5 2.81 8.41 -21.27
C ILE A 5 3.75 9.57 -21.50
N VAL A 6 3.22 10.67 -22.02
CA VAL A 6 4.01 11.84 -22.44
C VAL A 6 3.47 13.13 -21.82
N ASN A 7 4.22 14.22 -21.94
CA ASN A 7 3.85 15.54 -21.42
C ASN A 7 3.58 15.50 -19.90
N LEU A 8 4.46 14.81 -19.16
CA LEU A 8 4.45 14.80 -17.70
C LEU A 8 5.06 16.10 -17.16
N GLY A 9 4.47 16.65 -16.10
CA GLY A 9 5.03 17.82 -15.41
C GLY A 9 6.15 17.42 -14.46
N GLU A 10 5.90 16.44 -13.63
CA GLU A 10 6.86 15.90 -12.65
C GLU A 10 6.74 14.39 -12.60
N ILE A 11 7.85 13.73 -12.24
CA ILE A 11 7.89 12.28 -12.04
C ILE A 11 8.43 12.03 -10.63
N VAL A 12 7.55 11.61 -9.72
CA VAL A 12 7.96 11.12 -8.40
C VAL A 12 8.40 9.67 -8.54
N SER A 13 9.65 9.40 -8.26
CA SER A 13 10.30 8.12 -8.57
C SER A 13 9.83 6.94 -7.72
N GLY A 14 9.38 7.20 -6.49
CA GLY A 14 9.14 6.18 -5.45
C GLY A 14 10.36 5.91 -4.56
N ASP A 15 11.55 6.36 -4.92
CA ASP A 15 12.74 6.31 -4.04
C ASP A 15 12.84 7.58 -3.20
N TRP A 16 12.62 7.46 -1.90
CA TRP A 16 12.64 8.61 -0.99
C TRP A 16 14.01 9.32 -0.91
N ARG A 17 15.11 8.65 -1.27
CA ARG A 17 16.46 9.24 -1.32
C ARG A 17 16.66 10.09 -2.56
N LYS A 18 15.97 9.72 -3.65
CA LYS A 18 15.97 10.43 -4.93
C LYS A 18 14.54 10.55 -5.44
N PRO A 19 13.70 11.38 -4.79
CA PRO A 19 12.25 11.34 -4.97
C PRO A 19 11.78 11.77 -6.36
N PHE A 20 12.63 12.41 -7.18
CA PHE A 20 12.28 12.84 -8.52
C PHE A 20 13.13 12.16 -9.58
N ALA A 21 12.51 11.78 -10.68
CA ALA A 21 13.16 11.40 -11.92
C ALA A 21 13.08 12.54 -12.93
N ALA A 22 14.14 12.69 -13.76
CA ALA A 22 14.16 13.70 -14.80
C ALA A 22 13.37 13.25 -16.03
N GLY A 23 12.85 14.22 -16.80
CA GLY A 23 12.14 13.99 -18.04
C GLY A 23 10.64 14.19 -17.93
N ASP A 24 9.96 13.90 -19.02
CA ASP A 24 8.54 14.20 -19.24
C ASP A 24 7.74 13.03 -19.83
N ALA A 25 8.37 11.82 -19.86
CA ALA A 25 7.75 10.65 -20.46
C ALA A 25 8.09 9.34 -19.71
N ILE A 26 7.17 8.37 -19.81
CA ILE A 26 7.37 6.99 -19.38
C ILE A 26 6.95 6.07 -20.53
N LEU A 27 7.85 5.16 -20.93
CA LEU A 27 7.57 4.14 -21.92
C LEU A 27 7.37 2.78 -21.23
N ILE A 28 6.37 2.04 -21.69
CA ILE A 28 5.97 0.75 -21.15
C ILE A 28 5.97 -0.28 -22.27
N GLU A 29 6.52 -1.46 -21.99
CA GLU A 29 6.43 -2.64 -22.85
C GLU A 29 5.91 -3.84 -22.05
N GLY A 30 4.75 -4.38 -22.47
CA GLY A 30 4.05 -5.41 -21.70
C GLY A 30 3.69 -4.91 -20.31
N GLU A 31 4.11 -5.63 -19.29
CA GLU A 31 3.84 -5.31 -17.89
C GLU A 31 4.97 -4.49 -17.23
N ARG A 32 5.98 -4.05 -18.01
CA ARG A 32 7.21 -3.44 -17.47
C ARG A 32 7.41 -2.03 -17.99
N ILE A 33 7.99 -1.19 -17.13
CA ILE A 33 8.54 0.11 -17.53
C ILE A 33 9.77 -0.15 -18.39
N ALA A 34 9.76 0.32 -19.63
CA ALA A 34 10.89 0.23 -20.54
C ALA A 34 11.85 1.41 -20.35
N ALA A 35 11.32 2.62 -20.18
CA ALA A 35 12.13 3.82 -19.97
C ALA A 35 11.36 4.87 -19.13
N VAL A 36 12.12 5.67 -18.38
CA VAL A 36 11.66 6.89 -17.70
C VAL A 36 12.59 8.01 -18.09
N GLY A 37 12.06 9.12 -18.55
CA GLY A 37 12.86 10.25 -19.02
C GLY A 37 12.16 10.98 -20.17
N SER A 38 12.83 11.14 -21.28
CA SER A 38 12.27 11.72 -22.52
C SER A 38 12.02 10.62 -23.54
N ALA A 39 10.93 10.72 -24.30
CA ALA A 39 10.59 9.79 -25.36
C ALA A 39 10.94 10.37 -26.73
N SER A 40 11.53 9.55 -27.63
CA SER A 40 11.73 9.93 -29.00
C SER A 40 10.40 9.89 -29.79
N ALA A 41 10.28 10.71 -30.86
CA ALA A 41 9.12 10.66 -31.73
C ALA A 41 8.82 9.24 -32.25
N ALA A 42 9.85 8.50 -32.63
CA ALA A 42 9.71 7.12 -33.11
C ALA A 42 9.16 6.17 -32.03
N ALA A 43 9.56 6.35 -30.77
CA ALA A 43 9.04 5.54 -29.66
C ALA A 43 7.56 5.85 -29.39
N ILE A 44 7.17 7.11 -29.49
CA ILE A 44 5.77 7.55 -29.35
C ILE A 44 4.92 7.01 -30.50
N GLU A 45 5.38 7.18 -31.74
CA GLU A 45 4.71 6.66 -32.95
C GLU A 45 4.58 5.14 -32.95
N GLY A 46 5.57 4.43 -32.37
CA GLY A 46 5.59 2.98 -32.22
C GLY A 46 4.72 2.42 -31.09
N ALA A 47 4.13 3.26 -30.25
CA ALA A 47 3.27 2.83 -29.15
C ALA A 47 1.87 2.40 -29.64
N ASP A 48 1.31 1.41 -28.97
CA ASP A 48 -0.08 0.96 -29.20
C ASP A 48 -1.09 1.96 -28.60
N VAL A 49 -0.70 2.56 -27.46
CA VAL A 49 -1.51 3.58 -26.77
C VAL A 49 -0.59 4.74 -26.38
N VAL A 50 -1.00 5.95 -26.68
CA VAL A 50 -0.34 7.19 -26.25
C VAL A 50 -1.26 7.97 -25.34
N ILE A 51 -0.80 8.23 -24.12
CA ILE A 51 -1.50 9.03 -23.11
C ILE A 51 -0.75 10.37 -22.97
N ASP A 52 -1.41 11.45 -23.32
CA ASP A 52 -0.96 12.80 -22.97
C ASP A 52 -1.38 13.12 -21.54
N ALA A 53 -0.41 13.30 -20.67
CA ALA A 53 -0.65 13.60 -19.26
C ALA A 53 -1.06 15.07 -19.00
N GLY A 54 -0.94 15.95 -20.00
CA GLY A 54 -1.32 17.36 -19.87
C GLY A 54 -0.56 18.12 -18.79
N GLY A 55 0.65 17.72 -18.44
CA GLY A 55 1.46 18.31 -17.38
C GLY A 55 1.17 17.79 -15.97
N MET A 56 0.44 16.68 -15.81
CA MET A 56 0.21 16.05 -14.50
C MET A 56 1.49 15.44 -13.93
N THR A 57 1.49 15.18 -12.63
CA THR A 57 2.54 14.46 -11.93
C THR A 57 2.32 12.96 -12.05
N ALA A 58 3.35 12.20 -12.48
CA ALA A 58 3.36 10.76 -12.41
C ALA A 58 3.93 10.29 -11.07
N ILE A 59 3.27 9.32 -10.45
CA ILE A 59 3.75 8.62 -9.28
C ILE A 59 3.68 7.10 -9.52
N PRO A 60 4.46 6.26 -8.80
CA PRO A 60 4.19 4.83 -8.79
C PRO A 60 2.79 4.55 -8.25
N GLY A 61 2.20 3.45 -8.69
CA GLY A 61 0.97 2.97 -8.08
C GLY A 61 1.12 2.81 -6.57
N LEU A 62 0.14 3.29 -5.82
CA LEU A 62 0.14 3.19 -4.37
C LEU A 62 0.05 1.72 -3.95
N ILE A 63 0.82 1.36 -2.93
CA ILE A 63 0.82 0.04 -2.31
C ILE A 63 0.19 0.17 -0.94
N ASP A 64 -1.03 -0.31 -0.79
CA ASP A 64 -1.67 -0.38 0.51
C ASP A 64 -1.21 -1.63 1.24
N SER A 65 -0.34 -1.45 2.22
CA SER A 65 0.31 -2.53 2.95
C SER A 65 -0.54 -3.13 4.08
N HIS A 66 -1.80 -2.72 4.22
CA HIS A 66 -2.66 -3.19 5.29
C HIS A 66 -4.14 -3.16 4.87
N VAL A 67 -4.58 -4.22 4.18
CA VAL A 67 -5.98 -4.34 3.73
C VAL A 67 -6.54 -5.69 4.16
N HIS A 68 -7.78 -5.71 4.62
CA HIS A 68 -8.51 -6.94 4.95
C HIS A 68 -9.30 -7.40 3.73
N VAL A 69 -8.67 -8.15 2.84
CA VAL A 69 -9.13 -8.41 1.46
C VAL A 69 -9.93 -9.69 1.30
N THR A 70 -9.78 -10.67 2.20
CA THR A 70 -10.27 -12.03 1.98
C THR A 70 -11.39 -12.40 2.94
N PHE A 71 -12.29 -13.29 2.48
CA PHE A 71 -13.39 -13.83 3.28
C PHE A 71 -14.30 -12.76 3.89
N GLY A 72 -14.72 -11.80 3.06
CA GLY A 72 -15.44 -10.59 3.44
C GLY A 72 -16.70 -10.77 4.29
N ASP A 73 -17.38 -11.92 4.19
CA ASP A 73 -18.58 -12.20 4.98
C ASP A 73 -18.31 -12.36 6.47
N TYR A 74 -17.08 -12.60 6.87
CA TYR A 74 -16.68 -12.62 8.29
C TYR A 74 -16.63 -11.23 8.91
N THR A 75 -16.54 -10.17 8.10
CA THR A 75 -16.66 -8.80 8.56
C THR A 75 -17.78 -8.10 7.80
N PRO A 76 -18.81 -7.59 8.47
CA PRO A 76 -19.94 -6.91 7.81
C PRO A 76 -19.51 -5.76 6.89
N ARG A 77 -18.36 -5.17 7.16
CA ARG A 77 -17.81 -4.05 6.41
C ARG A 77 -17.30 -4.44 5.02
N GLN A 78 -16.97 -5.70 4.80
CA GLN A 78 -16.44 -6.22 3.52
C GLN A 78 -17.53 -6.74 2.59
N ARG A 79 -18.80 -6.53 2.89
CA ARG A 79 -19.93 -7.01 2.06
C ARG A 79 -20.07 -6.28 0.73
N THR A 80 -19.43 -5.15 0.54
CA THR A 80 -19.53 -4.42 -0.71
C THR A 80 -18.77 -5.16 -1.81
N VAL A 81 -19.49 -5.69 -2.77
CA VAL A 81 -18.92 -6.34 -3.96
C VAL A 81 -18.09 -5.33 -4.75
N GLY A 82 -16.91 -5.74 -5.20
CA GLY A 82 -16.04 -4.89 -5.99
C GLY A 82 -15.32 -3.78 -5.21
N PHE A 83 -15.26 -3.86 -3.87
CA PHE A 83 -14.61 -2.79 -3.09
C PHE A 83 -13.14 -2.60 -3.46
N LEU A 84 -12.40 -3.66 -3.80
CA LEU A 84 -11.01 -3.57 -4.24
C LEU A 84 -10.86 -2.80 -5.56
N GLU A 85 -11.80 -2.94 -6.49
CA GLU A 85 -11.81 -2.16 -7.74
C GLU A 85 -11.96 -0.65 -7.45
N SER A 86 -12.72 -0.31 -6.41
CA SER A 86 -12.86 1.08 -5.97
C SER A 86 -11.52 1.67 -5.49
N TYR A 87 -10.64 0.85 -4.90
CA TYR A 87 -9.30 1.29 -4.48
C TYR A 87 -8.39 1.64 -5.66
N VAL A 88 -8.57 1.01 -6.83
CA VAL A 88 -7.85 1.40 -8.06
C VAL A 88 -8.17 2.84 -8.44
N HIS A 89 -9.42 3.27 -8.26
CA HIS A 89 -9.82 4.67 -8.44
C HIS A 89 -9.28 5.61 -7.36
N GLY A 90 -8.76 5.07 -6.26
CA GLY A 90 -7.96 5.77 -5.23
C GLY A 90 -6.45 5.72 -5.48
N GLY A 91 -6.01 5.17 -6.62
CA GLY A 91 -4.60 5.07 -6.98
C GLY A 91 -3.87 3.85 -6.40
N VAL A 92 -4.57 2.97 -5.68
CA VAL A 92 -3.98 1.74 -5.13
C VAL A 92 -3.89 0.68 -6.22
N THR A 93 -2.68 0.25 -6.57
CA THR A 93 -2.43 -0.78 -7.60
C THR A 93 -2.02 -2.11 -7.00
N THR A 94 -1.59 -2.11 -5.74
CA THR A 94 -1.25 -3.31 -4.97
C THR A 94 -1.84 -3.22 -3.58
N ALA A 95 -2.57 -4.26 -3.16
CA ALA A 95 -3.06 -4.44 -1.80
C ALA A 95 -2.36 -5.64 -1.14
N ILE A 96 -1.98 -5.49 0.14
CA ILE A 96 -1.34 -6.55 0.92
C ILE A 96 -2.27 -6.94 2.06
N SER A 97 -2.59 -8.22 2.16
CA SER A 97 -3.44 -8.74 3.22
C SER A 97 -2.81 -8.54 4.59
N ALA A 98 -3.56 -7.95 5.48
CA ALA A 98 -3.16 -7.78 6.87
C ALA A 98 -3.26 -9.07 7.66
N SER A 99 -4.27 -9.89 7.39
CA SER A 99 -4.49 -11.20 8.00
C SER A 99 -5.69 -11.89 7.35
N GLU A 100 -5.67 -13.21 7.37
CA GLU A 100 -6.83 -13.98 6.95
C GLU A 100 -7.70 -14.26 8.16
N VAL A 101 -8.88 -13.64 8.18
CA VAL A 101 -9.94 -13.77 9.19
C VAL A 101 -9.44 -13.66 10.65
N HIS A 102 -9.49 -12.47 11.21
CA HIS A 102 -9.13 -12.22 12.61
C HIS A 102 -10.32 -11.99 13.55
N VAL A 103 -11.55 -12.11 13.04
CA VAL A 103 -12.79 -11.86 13.79
C VAL A 103 -13.22 -13.06 14.63
N PRO A 104 -14.10 -12.87 15.63
CA PRO A 104 -14.68 -13.97 16.42
C PRO A 104 -15.33 -15.04 15.53
N GLY A 105 -15.19 -16.31 15.95
CA GLY A 105 -15.75 -17.46 15.22
C GLY A 105 -14.82 -18.05 14.14
N ARG A 106 -13.66 -17.44 13.89
CA ARG A 106 -12.65 -18.03 12.99
C ARG A 106 -12.02 -19.30 13.58
N PRO A 107 -11.44 -20.19 12.75
CA PRO A 107 -10.59 -21.27 13.25
C PRO A 107 -9.41 -20.74 14.08
N ARG A 108 -9.07 -21.47 15.13
CA ARG A 108 -7.93 -21.17 16.01
C ARG A 108 -6.93 -22.34 16.13
N ASP A 109 -7.20 -23.42 15.45
CA ASP A 109 -6.29 -24.54 15.35
C ASP A 109 -5.31 -24.35 14.18
N PRO A 110 -4.13 -24.99 14.22
CA PRO A 110 -3.12 -24.86 13.16
C PRO A 110 -3.62 -25.22 11.77
N GLU A 111 -4.43 -26.26 11.63
CA GLU A 111 -4.95 -26.68 10.32
C GLU A 111 -5.91 -25.63 9.74
N GLY A 112 -6.80 -25.11 10.57
CA GLY A 112 -7.78 -24.11 10.14
C GLY A 112 -7.12 -22.80 9.69
N VAL A 113 -6.14 -22.27 10.43
CA VAL A 113 -5.45 -21.02 10.06
C VAL A 113 -4.54 -21.20 8.85
N LYS A 114 -3.89 -22.37 8.70
CA LYS A 114 -3.15 -22.71 7.48
C LYS A 114 -4.06 -22.79 6.26
N ALA A 115 -5.18 -23.51 6.38
CA ALA A 115 -6.15 -23.66 5.30
C ALA A 115 -6.67 -22.31 4.78
N LEU A 116 -7.02 -21.39 5.70
CA LEU A 116 -7.45 -20.03 5.33
C LEU A 116 -6.35 -19.27 4.59
N ALA A 117 -5.12 -19.27 5.08
CA ALA A 117 -4.01 -18.58 4.46
C ALA A 117 -3.70 -19.12 3.05
N ILE A 118 -3.70 -20.44 2.88
CA ILE A 118 -3.46 -21.11 1.60
C ILE A 118 -4.60 -20.81 0.61
N ALA A 119 -5.85 -20.91 1.05
CA ALA A 119 -7.01 -20.63 0.21
C ALA A 119 -7.00 -19.18 -0.28
N ALA A 120 -6.70 -18.22 0.61
CA ALA A 120 -6.59 -16.81 0.26
C ALA A 120 -5.47 -16.56 -0.74
N GLN A 121 -4.27 -17.10 -0.51
CA GLN A 121 -3.14 -16.97 -1.42
C GLN A 121 -3.49 -17.50 -2.82
N ARG A 122 -4.10 -18.68 -2.89
CA ARG A 122 -4.52 -19.30 -4.18
C ARG A 122 -5.59 -18.50 -4.89
N SER A 123 -6.57 -17.96 -4.16
CA SER A 123 -7.67 -17.16 -4.72
C SER A 123 -7.19 -15.91 -5.44
N PHE A 124 -6.10 -15.28 -4.97
CA PHE A 124 -5.55 -14.05 -5.53
C PHE A 124 -4.26 -14.24 -6.34
N ALA A 125 -3.79 -15.47 -6.54
CA ALA A 125 -2.57 -15.71 -7.32
C ALA A 125 -2.66 -15.10 -8.72
N ASP A 126 -3.78 -15.33 -9.40
CA ASP A 126 -4.02 -14.87 -10.77
C ASP A 126 -5.16 -13.85 -10.89
N TYR A 127 -6.01 -13.73 -9.87
CA TYR A 127 -7.13 -12.80 -9.88
C TYR A 127 -6.68 -11.36 -9.59
N ARG A 128 -7.05 -10.45 -10.48
CA ARG A 128 -6.69 -9.02 -10.43
C ARG A 128 -7.94 -8.13 -10.43
N PRO A 129 -8.60 -7.91 -9.28
CA PRO A 129 -9.82 -7.09 -9.22
C PRO A 129 -9.52 -5.66 -9.71
N GLY A 130 -10.20 -5.21 -10.77
CA GLY A 130 -9.94 -3.92 -11.41
C GLY A 130 -8.50 -3.75 -11.94
N GLY A 131 -7.74 -4.85 -12.05
CA GLY A 131 -6.32 -4.84 -12.41
C GLY A 131 -5.36 -4.72 -11.22
N MET A 132 -5.86 -4.60 -10.00
CA MET A 132 -5.05 -4.54 -8.79
C MET A 132 -4.35 -5.87 -8.50
N ARG A 133 -3.08 -5.82 -8.13
CA ARG A 133 -2.38 -6.96 -7.54
C ARG A 133 -2.76 -7.11 -6.07
N VAL A 134 -3.18 -8.32 -5.67
CA VAL A 134 -3.48 -8.61 -4.26
C VAL A 134 -2.49 -9.66 -3.75
N ILE A 135 -1.77 -9.35 -2.68
CA ILE A 135 -0.89 -10.28 -1.98
C ILE A 135 -1.65 -10.76 -0.75
N ALA A 136 -2.35 -11.88 -0.91
CA ALA A 136 -3.14 -12.52 0.14
C ALA A 136 -2.41 -13.72 0.74
N GLY A 137 -2.96 -14.29 1.80
CA GLY A 137 -2.40 -15.42 2.53
C GLY A 137 -1.52 -14.99 3.69
N SER A 138 -2.04 -14.14 4.56
CA SER A 138 -1.36 -13.76 5.82
C SER A 138 -1.88 -14.65 6.96
N VAL A 139 -1.08 -15.66 7.36
CA VAL A 139 -1.50 -16.60 8.40
C VAL A 139 -1.49 -15.93 9.78
N ILE A 140 -2.57 -16.09 10.54
CA ILE A 140 -2.62 -15.65 11.94
C ILE A 140 -1.80 -16.62 12.79
N LEU A 141 -0.88 -16.06 13.59
CA LEU A 141 -0.06 -16.84 14.50
C LEU A 141 -0.89 -17.31 15.69
N GLU A 142 -1.14 -18.62 15.75
CA GLU A 142 -1.87 -19.30 16.82
C GLU A 142 -0.95 -20.26 17.59
N PRO A 143 -1.21 -20.47 18.88
CA PRO A 143 -0.54 -21.54 19.63
C PRO A 143 -0.71 -22.91 18.95
N GLY A 144 0.36 -23.68 18.92
CA GLY A 144 0.39 -25.00 18.29
C GLY A 144 0.94 -24.99 16.86
N LEU A 145 1.07 -23.84 16.21
CA LEU A 145 1.87 -23.74 14.99
C LEU A 145 3.35 -24.02 15.28
N THR A 146 3.98 -24.75 14.38
CA THR A 146 5.37 -25.18 14.50
C THR A 146 6.21 -24.69 13.33
N ALA A 147 7.53 -24.76 13.45
CA ALA A 147 8.45 -24.47 12.35
C ALA A 147 8.17 -25.32 11.08
N ALA A 148 7.61 -26.53 11.22
CA ALA A 148 7.22 -27.37 10.10
C ALA A 148 6.02 -26.78 9.36
N ASP A 149 5.04 -26.24 10.10
CA ASP A 149 3.86 -25.59 9.51
C ASP A 149 4.23 -24.34 8.70
N PHE A 150 5.16 -23.53 9.21
CA PHE A 150 5.64 -22.35 8.49
C PHE A 150 6.42 -22.73 7.22
N ARG A 151 7.23 -23.77 7.23
CA ARG A 151 7.89 -24.30 6.02
C ARG A 151 6.87 -24.80 5.00
N GLU A 152 5.83 -25.51 5.44
CA GLU A 152 4.73 -25.95 4.56
C GLU A 152 4.02 -24.75 3.93
N LEU A 153 3.66 -23.74 4.72
CA LEU A 153 3.04 -22.52 4.23
C LEU A 153 3.90 -21.82 3.17
N ALA A 154 5.21 -21.66 3.43
CA ALA A 154 6.14 -21.07 2.47
C ALA A 154 6.21 -21.85 1.16
N GLN A 155 6.26 -23.19 1.20
CA GLN A 155 6.24 -24.06 0.03
C GLN A 155 4.93 -23.91 -0.78
N LYS A 156 3.82 -23.61 -0.12
CA LYS A 156 2.51 -23.36 -0.76
C LYS A 156 2.32 -21.93 -1.24
N GLY A 157 3.36 -21.08 -1.13
CA GLY A 157 3.37 -19.70 -1.61
C GLY A 157 2.85 -18.65 -0.63
N VAL A 158 2.53 -19.05 0.61
CA VAL A 158 2.18 -18.10 1.68
C VAL A 158 3.45 -17.35 2.09
N ARG A 159 3.37 -16.02 2.11
CA ARG A 159 4.53 -15.14 2.33
C ARG A 159 4.41 -14.30 3.60
N LEU A 160 3.26 -14.26 4.23
CA LEU A 160 2.92 -13.34 5.30
C LEU A 160 2.44 -14.09 6.55
N ALA A 161 2.79 -13.55 7.72
CA ALA A 161 2.25 -14.03 8.99
C ALA A 161 1.92 -12.85 9.92
N LYS A 162 0.84 -12.97 10.68
CA LYS A 162 0.30 -11.89 11.54
C LYS A 162 0.26 -12.29 13.00
N ALA A 163 0.97 -11.54 13.85
CA ALA A 163 0.88 -11.60 15.31
C ALA A 163 -0.16 -10.58 15.84
N GLY A 164 -0.69 -10.84 17.03
CA GLY A 164 -1.56 -9.93 17.79
C GLY A 164 -3.02 -10.36 17.95
N PHE A 165 -3.45 -11.41 17.23
CA PHE A 165 -4.84 -11.91 17.28
C PHE A 165 -4.96 -13.38 17.63
N GLY A 166 -3.85 -14.09 17.87
CA GLY A 166 -3.84 -15.49 18.30
C GLY A 166 -4.29 -15.65 19.75
N ALA A 167 -4.71 -16.87 20.10
CA ALA A 167 -5.15 -17.24 21.44
C ALA A 167 -3.97 -17.50 22.41
N VAL A 168 -2.97 -16.63 22.39
CA VAL A 168 -1.81 -16.69 23.29
C VAL A 168 -2.18 -16.26 24.70
N LYS A 169 -1.49 -16.78 25.71
CA LYS A 169 -1.69 -16.39 27.12
C LYS A 169 -1.08 -15.02 27.42
N SER A 170 0.02 -14.71 26.79
CA SER A 170 0.73 -13.45 26.90
C SER A 170 1.17 -12.97 25.52
N SER A 171 1.20 -11.65 25.29
CA SER A 171 1.72 -11.08 24.03
C SER A 171 3.18 -11.47 23.77
N TYR A 172 3.96 -11.78 24.81
CA TYR A 172 5.32 -12.28 24.66
C TYR A 172 5.41 -13.68 24.02
N ASP A 173 4.34 -14.47 24.09
CA ASP A 173 4.29 -15.81 23.50
C ASP A 173 4.34 -15.82 21.97
N TYR A 174 4.17 -14.65 21.32
CA TYR A 174 4.39 -14.52 19.89
C TYR A 174 5.85 -14.61 19.48
N ALA A 175 6.82 -14.34 20.40
CA ALA A 175 8.24 -14.28 20.04
C ALA A 175 8.77 -15.57 19.38
N PRO A 176 8.54 -16.78 19.92
CA PRO A 176 8.98 -18.01 19.25
C PRO A 176 8.25 -18.25 17.91
N LEU A 177 6.95 -17.95 17.82
CA LEU A 177 6.18 -18.13 16.59
C LEU A 177 6.68 -17.21 15.47
N VAL A 178 6.99 -15.95 15.81
CA VAL A 178 7.59 -14.99 14.87
C VAL A 178 8.97 -15.43 14.44
N ALA A 179 9.79 -15.92 15.36
CA ALA A 179 11.12 -16.43 15.03
C ALA A 179 11.07 -17.63 14.06
N ASP A 180 10.17 -18.58 14.30
CA ASP A 180 9.96 -19.74 13.43
C ASP A 180 9.42 -19.35 12.05
N ALA A 181 8.45 -18.41 11.98
CA ALA A 181 7.92 -17.89 10.75
C ALA A 181 8.99 -17.14 9.93
N ASN A 182 9.80 -16.31 10.59
CA ASN A 182 10.92 -15.61 9.96
C ASN A 182 11.97 -16.60 9.41
N ALA A 183 12.31 -17.63 10.17
CA ALA A 183 13.24 -18.68 9.74
C ALA A 183 12.73 -19.48 8.53
N ALA A 184 11.41 -19.60 8.38
CA ALA A 184 10.78 -20.21 7.22
C ALA A 184 10.66 -19.26 6.00
N GLY A 185 11.09 -17.99 6.11
CA GLY A 185 11.05 -16.99 5.05
C GLY A 185 9.73 -16.23 4.91
N LEU A 186 8.85 -16.31 5.91
CA LEU A 186 7.65 -15.48 5.93
C LEU A 186 7.99 -14.09 6.47
N LEU A 187 7.39 -13.06 5.89
CA LEU A 187 7.42 -11.71 6.44
C LEU A 187 6.37 -11.62 7.55
N THR A 188 6.84 -11.30 8.75
CA THR A 188 5.97 -11.22 9.93
C THR A 188 5.54 -9.79 10.21
N THR A 189 4.28 -9.62 10.56
CA THR A 189 3.68 -8.35 10.96
C THR A 189 3.05 -8.47 12.34
N CYS A 190 3.00 -7.40 13.09
CA CYS A 190 2.44 -7.42 14.45
C CYS A 190 1.49 -6.25 14.68
N HIS A 191 0.29 -6.55 15.17
CA HIS A 191 -0.60 -5.54 15.74
C HIS A 191 0.14 -4.69 16.77
N THR A 192 -0.12 -3.39 16.81
CA THR A 192 0.50 -2.46 17.77
C THR A 192 -0.56 -1.58 18.41
N GLY A 193 -0.40 -1.30 19.70
CA GLY A 193 -1.33 -0.48 20.47
C GLY A 193 -2.27 -1.30 21.35
N GLY A 194 -3.42 -0.76 21.67
CA GLY A 194 -4.38 -1.38 22.56
C GLY A 194 -5.09 -2.59 21.97
N SER A 195 -5.87 -3.26 22.80
CA SER A 195 -6.76 -4.34 22.35
C SER A 195 -7.81 -3.78 21.39
N SER A 196 -7.97 -4.37 20.21
CA SER A 196 -8.88 -3.87 19.16
C SER A 196 -10.14 -4.71 18.98
N ILE A 197 -10.07 -6.01 19.24
CA ILE A 197 -11.21 -6.92 19.18
C ILE A 197 -11.21 -7.85 20.42
N PRO A 198 -12.36 -8.46 20.80
CA PRO A 198 -12.40 -9.44 21.86
C PRO A 198 -11.36 -10.56 21.68
N GLY A 199 -10.53 -10.77 22.70
CA GLY A 199 -9.48 -11.79 22.68
C GLY A 199 -8.15 -11.35 22.11
N SER A 200 -8.00 -10.11 21.60
CA SER A 200 -6.70 -9.53 21.31
C SER A 200 -6.08 -8.89 22.57
N GLY A 201 -4.75 -8.99 22.70
CA GLY A 201 -3.99 -8.33 23.76
C GLY A 201 -3.42 -6.99 23.31
N ALA A 202 -3.11 -6.11 24.25
CA ALA A 202 -2.32 -4.91 23.95
C ALA A 202 -0.88 -5.27 23.61
N ILE A 203 -0.33 -4.60 22.61
CA ILE A 203 1.07 -4.73 22.17
C ILE A 203 1.75 -3.37 22.33
N THR A 204 2.65 -3.28 23.30
CA THR A 204 3.46 -2.08 23.62
C THR A 204 4.85 -2.17 23.01
N GLY A 205 5.70 -1.15 23.23
CA GLY A 205 7.09 -1.17 22.79
C GLY A 205 7.88 -2.35 23.34
N ASP A 206 7.70 -2.72 24.61
CA ASP A 206 8.38 -3.90 25.22
C ASP A 206 8.02 -5.20 24.51
N HIS A 207 6.74 -5.36 24.16
CA HIS A 207 6.30 -6.54 23.41
C HIS A 207 6.94 -6.56 22.02
N LEU A 208 6.89 -5.44 21.28
CA LEU A 208 7.48 -5.33 19.93
C LEU A 208 8.98 -5.65 19.92
N LEU A 209 9.72 -5.07 20.86
CA LEU A 209 11.18 -5.28 21.01
C LEU A 209 11.52 -6.73 21.34
N LYS A 210 10.62 -7.46 22.00
CA LYS A 210 10.79 -8.90 22.31
C LYS A 210 10.35 -9.80 21.16
N ILE A 211 9.23 -9.47 20.51
CA ILE A 211 8.63 -10.26 19.41
C ILE A 211 9.48 -10.15 18.13
N ARG A 212 9.99 -8.96 17.82
CA ARG A 212 10.81 -8.66 16.63
C ARG A 212 10.17 -9.06 15.31
N PRO A 213 8.96 -8.59 15.00
CA PRO A 213 8.38 -8.78 13.68
C PRO A 213 9.14 -7.93 12.64
N HIS A 214 8.97 -8.22 11.35
CA HIS A 214 9.51 -7.35 10.29
C HIS A 214 8.78 -6.00 10.23
N VAL A 215 7.48 -5.98 10.55
CA VAL A 215 6.66 -4.77 10.47
C VAL A 215 5.85 -4.60 11.75
N SER A 216 5.97 -3.45 12.39
CA SER A 216 5.00 -2.95 13.36
C SER A 216 3.80 -2.41 12.58
N PHE A 217 2.68 -3.12 12.57
CA PHE A 217 1.43 -2.70 11.93
C PHE A 217 0.78 -1.59 12.72
N HIS A 218 0.21 -0.62 12.00
CA HIS A 218 -0.36 0.60 12.58
C HIS A 218 0.44 1.02 13.83
N THR A 219 1.74 1.28 13.66
CA THR A 219 2.61 1.76 14.74
C THR A 219 1.99 2.97 15.44
N ASN A 220 1.23 3.78 14.68
CA ASN A 220 0.42 4.87 15.22
C ASN A 220 -0.77 4.42 16.11
N GLY A 221 -0.94 3.10 16.33
CA GLY A 221 -2.05 2.50 17.04
C GLY A 221 -3.30 2.40 16.16
N GLY A 222 -4.22 1.50 16.54
CA GLY A 222 -5.58 1.49 16.00
C GLY A 222 -6.40 2.58 16.71
N PRO A 223 -7.52 2.24 17.37
CA PRO A 223 -8.27 3.18 18.21
C PRO A 223 -7.44 3.74 19.38
N THR A 224 -6.45 2.99 19.84
CA THR A 224 -5.58 3.37 20.97
C THR A 224 -4.12 3.11 20.62
N ALA A 225 -3.30 4.14 20.82
CA ALA A 225 -1.85 4.07 20.59
C ALA A 225 -1.12 3.46 21.81
N MET A 226 0.09 2.99 21.60
CA MET A 226 1.03 2.69 22.69
C MET A 226 1.47 4.00 23.38
N PRO A 227 2.10 3.94 24.58
CA PRO A 227 2.65 5.13 25.26
C PRO A 227 3.65 5.89 24.39
N ASP A 228 3.66 7.20 24.48
CA ASP A 228 4.53 8.06 23.63
C ASP A 228 6.02 7.70 23.74
N ALA A 229 6.50 7.37 24.94
CA ALA A 229 7.89 6.96 25.16
C ALA A 229 8.29 5.68 24.40
N ASP A 230 7.33 4.81 24.10
CA ASP A 230 7.59 3.57 23.39
C ASP A 230 7.91 3.80 21.91
N PHE A 231 7.38 4.87 21.29
CA PHE A 231 7.66 5.17 19.89
C PHE A 231 9.15 5.40 19.64
N GLU A 232 9.78 6.24 20.44
CA GLU A 232 11.21 6.52 20.30
C GLU A 232 12.05 5.26 20.53
N ARG A 233 11.71 4.47 21.56
CA ARG A 233 12.40 3.22 21.87
C ARG A 233 12.30 2.21 20.71
N VAL A 234 11.10 1.99 20.18
CA VAL A 234 10.89 1.07 19.03
C VAL A 234 11.68 1.55 17.81
N ILE A 235 11.69 2.85 17.55
CA ILE A 235 12.43 3.43 16.43
C ILE A 235 13.93 3.25 16.60
N ARG A 236 14.48 3.45 17.79
CA ARG A 236 15.93 3.40 18.04
C ARG A 236 16.48 1.99 18.27
N GLU A 237 15.69 1.12 18.88
CA GLU A 237 16.13 -0.18 19.37
C GLU A 237 15.73 -1.35 18.43
N SER A 238 15.15 -1.04 17.27
CA SER A 238 14.75 -2.07 16.30
C SER A 238 14.97 -1.65 14.86
N ASP A 239 14.96 -2.65 13.96
CA ASP A 239 14.99 -2.47 12.51
C ASP A 239 13.62 -2.70 11.85
N MET A 240 12.56 -2.82 12.65
CA MET A 240 11.21 -3.03 12.17
C MET A 240 10.75 -1.91 11.23
N ALA A 241 10.03 -2.24 10.18
CA ALA A 241 9.29 -1.24 9.42
C ALA A 241 8.16 -0.66 10.27
N LEU A 242 8.03 0.66 10.22
CA LEU A 242 7.10 1.46 11.02
C LEU A 242 5.91 1.82 10.14
N GLN A 243 4.85 1.01 10.19
CA GLN A 243 3.68 1.26 9.39
C GLN A 243 2.70 2.18 10.13
N VAL A 244 2.33 3.29 9.52
CA VAL A 244 1.18 4.09 9.95
C VAL A 244 -0.02 3.81 9.07
N CYS A 245 -1.21 3.81 9.66
CA CYS A 245 -2.44 3.50 8.95
C CYS A 245 -3.45 4.64 9.02
N THR A 246 -4.29 4.74 7.98
CA THR A 246 -5.40 5.69 7.90
C THR A 246 -6.36 5.53 9.09
N ALA A 247 -6.67 4.29 9.44
CA ALA A 247 -7.56 3.97 10.56
C ALA A 247 -6.90 4.13 11.94
N GLY A 248 -5.65 4.56 12.00
CA GLY A 248 -4.90 4.73 13.24
C GLY A 248 -5.11 6.09 13.92
N ASN A 249 -4.43 6.28 15.04
CA ASN A 249 -4.51 7.52 15.82
C ASN A 249 -3.81 8.67 15.09
N LEU A 250 -4.56 9.75 14.82
CA LEU A 250 -4.11 10.89 14.02
C LEU A 250 -2.90 11.61 14.64
N ARG A 251 -2.89 11.80 15.97
CA ARG A 251 -1.80 12.48 16.66
C ARG A 251 -0.50 11.69 16.59
N THR A 252 -0.56 10.40 16.87
CA THR A 252 0.63 9.55 16.87
C THR A 252 1.10 9.18 15.47
N THR A 253 0.27 9.35 14.44
CA THR A 253 0.71 9.32 13.03
C THR A 253 1.78 10.39 12.79
N LEU A 254 1.53 11.62 13.23
CA LEU A 254 2.49 12.73 13.13
C LEU A 254 3.72 12.52 14.02
N LEU A 255 3.51 12.01 15.25
CA LEU A 255 4.60 11.69 16.17
C LEU A 255 5.55 10.64 15.57
N CYS A 256 5.00 9.57 15.03
CA CYS A 256 5.79 8.51 14.41
C CYS A 256 6.60 9.01 13.21
N ALA A 257 6.00 9.82 12.33
CA ALA A 257 6.68 10.38 11.17
C ALA A 257 7.82 11.33 11.59
N ARG A 258 7.57 12.20 12.57
CA ARG A 258 8.58 13.12 13.11
C ARG A 258 9.76 12.37 13.73
N LEU A 259 9.49 11.43 14.62
CA LEU A 259 10.53 10.64 15.28
C LEU A 259 11.32 9.78 14.28
N ALA A 260 10.65 9.19 13.27
CA ALA A 260 11.33 8.45 12.23
C ALA A 260 12.29 9.32 11.42
N ALA A 261 11.93 10.58 11.14
CA ALA A 261 12.81 11.53 10.48
C ALA A 261 13.98 11.97 11.37
N GLU A 262 13.71 12.33 12.64
CA GLU A 262 14.70 12.78 13.62
C GLU A 262 15.79 11.71 13.89
N HIS A 263 15.40 10.44 13.93
CA HIS A 263 16.32 9.32 14.19
C HIS A 263 16.86 8.65 12.91
N GLY A 264 16.67 9.24 11.72
CA GLY A 264 17.19 8.71 10.47
C GLY A 264 16.54 7.38 10.04
N ALA A 265 15.35 7.08 10.55
CA ALA A 265 14.61 5.82 10.31
C ALA A 265 13.51 5.94 9.25
N PHE A 266 13.48 7.05 8.49
CA PHE A 266 12.43 7.30 7.50
C PHE A 266 12.48 6.30 6.34
N ASP A 267 13.60 5.65 6.11
CA ASP A 267 13.73 4.61 5.10
C ASP A 267 12.83 3.38 5.37
N ARG A 268 12.47 3.13 6.62
CA ARG A 268 11.57 2.05 7.05
C ARG A 268 10.19 2.54 7.50
N PHE A 269 9.89 3.83 7.29
CA PHE A 269 8.56 4.39 7.46
C PHE A 269 7.70 4.04 6.25
N ILE A 270 6.55 3.40 6.48
CA ILE A 270 5.63 2.93 5.44
C ILE A 270 4.18 3.27 5.78
N ILE A 271 3.32 3.29 4.77
CA ILE A 271 1.91 3.66 4.91
C ILE A 271 1.00 2.51 4.48
N GLY A 272 -0.06 2.29 5.24
CA GLY A 272 -1.18 1.42 4.92
C GLY A 272 -2.51 2.06 5.30
N SER A 273 -3.64 1.42 5.04
CA SER A 273 -4.95 1.97 5.40
C SER A 273 -5.57 1.34 6.64
N ASP A 274 -5.37 0.05 6.85
CA ASP A 274 -6.08 -0.77 7.82
C ASP A 274 -7.60 -0.76 7.56
N THR A 275 -7.98 -0.92 6.31
CA THR A 275 -9.38 -0.95 5.87
C THR A 275 -9.72 -2.31 5.25
N PRO A 276 -10.99 -2.68 5.28
CA PRO A 276 -12.14 -2.00 5.85
C PRO A 276 -12.40 -2.30 7.34
N THR A 277 -11.41 -2.55 8.16
CA THR A 277 -11.63 -2.71 9.60
C THR A 277 -11.80 -1.37 10.32
N GLY A 278 -12.61 -1.33 11.35
CA GLY A 278 -12.81 -0.16 12.22
C GLY A 278 -13.45 1.06 11.53
N SER A 279 -12.93 1.45 10.38
CA SER A 279 -13.31 2.66 9.64
C SER A 279 -14.23 2.43 8.43
N GLY A 280 -14.43 1.17 8.01
CA GLY A 280 -15.16 0.83 6.78
C GLY A 280 -14.27 0.92 5.52
N ILE A 281 -14.91 0.85 4.36
CA ILE A 281 -14.22 0.90 3.07
C ILE A 281 -13.80 2.36 2.79
N MET A 282 -12.49 2.57 2.63
CA MET A 282 -11.92 3.90 2.38
C MET A 282 -11.01 3.89 1.14
N PRO A 283 -11.57 3.98 -0.07
CA PRO A 283 -10.79 3.92 -1.31
C PRO A 283 -9.71 4.99 -1.41
N LEU A 284 -9.89 6.14 -0.75
CA LEU A 284 -8.94 7.25 -0.72
C LEU A 284 -8.07 7.27 0.54
N GLY A 285 -8.12 6.23 1.37
CA GLY A 285 -7.42 6.20 2.66
C GLY A 285 -5.93 6.51 2.56
N MET A 286 -5.25 5.95 1.56
CA MET A 286 -3.83 6.23 1.31
C MET A 286 -3.58 7.70 1.00
N LEU A 287 -4.41 8.33 0.15
CA LEU A 287 -4.29 9.75 -0.20
C LEU A 287 -4.56 10.66 1.00
N TYR A 288 -5.57 10.32 1.81
CA TYR A 288 -5.84 11.05 3.06
C TYR A 288 -4.65 11.00 4.03
N THR A 289 -4.02 9.84 4.20
CA THR A 289 -2.85 9.71 5.08
C THR A 289 -1.66 10.48 4.55
N ILE A 290 -1.41 10.45 3.24
CA ILE A 290 -0.34 11.24 2.60
C ILE A 290 -0.59 12.73 2.80
N ALA A 291 -1.81 13.23 2.54
CA ALA A 291 -2.15 14.63 2.71
C ALA A 291 -2.08 15.08 4.18
N HIS A 292 -2.58 14.25 5.12
CA HIS A 292 -2.47 14.51 6.55
C HIS A 292 -1.02 14.67 7.01
N LEU A 293 -0.15 13.74 6.62
CA LEU A 293 1.26 13.78 6.97
C LEU A 293 1.98 14.96 6.32
N ALA A 294 1.76 15.20 5.03
CA ALA A 294 2.44 16.26 4.31
C ALA A 294 2.03 17.66 4.78
N SER A 295 0.73 17.87 5.04
CA SER A 295 0.22 19.20 5.42
C SER A 295 0.54 19.59 6.86
N LEU A 296 0.71 18.62 7.76
CA LEU A 296 0.91 18.85 9.19
C LEU A 296 2.34 18.56 9.67
N THR A 297 3.27 18.31 8.76
CA THR A 297 4.72 18.19 9.06
C THR A 297 5.52 19.08 8.13
N GLU A 298 6.79 19.32 8.46
CA GLU A 298 7.72 20.06 7.60
C GLU A 298 8.22 19.23 6.39
N MET A 299 7.96 17.92 6.38
CA MET A 299 8.43 17.05 5.30
C MET A 299 7.64 17.29 4.00
N PRO A 300 8.30 17.20 2.85
CA PRO A 300 7.65 17.42 1.56
C PRO A 300 6.80 16.19 1.15
N PRO A 301 5.72 16.42 0.37
CA PRO A 301 4.73 15.38 0.04
C PRO A 301 5.31 14.19 -0.73
N GLU A 302 6.30 14.40 -1.60
CA GLU A 302 6.92 13.32 -2.37
C GLU A 302 7.58 12.26 -1.48
N ARG A 303 8.03 12.60 -0.29
CA ARG A 303 8.56 11.62 0.67
C ARG A 303 7.48 10.68 1.18
N PHE A 304 6.29 11.19 1.44
CA PHE A 304 5.16 10.35 1.87
C PHE A 304 4.58 9.53 0.74
N ILE A 305 4.61 10.04 -0.50
CA ILE A 305 4.32 9.24 -1.69
C ILE A 305 5.33 8.10 -1.80
N CYS A 306 6.62 8.34 -1.60
CA CYS A 306 7.63 7.28 -1.60
C CYS A 306 7.41 6.28 -0.46
N ALA A 307 6.97 6.73 0.73
CA ALA A 307 6.62 5.85 1.85
C ALA A 307 5.43 4.91 1.52
N ALA A 308 4.47 5.42 0.74
CA ALA A 308 3.30 4.67 0.27
C ALA A 308 3.57 3.81 -0.99
N THR A 309 4.75 3.88 -1.58
CA THR A 309 5.11 3.20 -2.82
C THR A 309 6.41 2.41 -2.69
N GLY A 310 7.57 3.00 -2.97
CA GLY A 310 8.86 2.32 -2.99
C GLY A 310 9.32 1.80 -1.64
N SER A 311 9.03 2.49 -0.52
CA SER A 311 9.35 1.96 0.82
C SER A 311 8.51 0.73 1.14
N ASN A 312 7.21 0.74 0.83
CA ASN A 312 6.36 -0.45 0.91
C ASN A 312 6.92 -1.58 0.04
N ALA A 313 7.23 -1.28 -1.23
CA ALA A 313 7.76 -2.28 -2.15
C ALA A 313 9.05 -2.92 -1.63
N ARG A 314 9.94 -2.15 -1.04
CA ARG A 314 11.19 -2.64 -0.46
C ARG A 314 10.93 -3.55 0.75
N VAL A 315 10.07 -3.15 1.68
CA VAL A 315 9.73 -3.95 2.86
C VAL A 315 9.13 -5.30 2.46
N TYR A 316 8.22 -5.29 1.48
CA TYR A 316 7.53 -6.50 1.02
C TYR A 316 8.22 -7.21 -0.16
N SER A 317 9.44 -6.77 -0.55
CA SER A 317 10.22 -7.35 -1.66
C SER A 317 9.43 -7.44 -2.96
N LEU A 318 8.79 -6.31 -3.36
CA LEU A 318 8.01 -6.22 -4.59
C LEU A 318 8.86 -5.63 -5.72
N ASP A 319 8.48 -5.96 -6.94
CA ASP A 319 9.08 -5.43 -8.17
C ASP A 319 8.37 -4.17 -8.71
N SER A 320 7.41 -3.62 -7.94
CA SER A 320 6.66 -2.40 -8.20
C SER A 320 7.08 -1.25 -7.26
N GLY A 321 6.33 -0.16 -7.27
CA GLY A 321 6.47 0.96 -6.32
C GLY A 321 7.60 1.95 -6.63
N VAL A 322 8.37 1.72 -7.70
CA VAL A 322 9.42 2.63 -8.20
C VAL A 322 9.28 2.78 -9.70
N LEU A 323 9.30 4.02 -10.21
CA LEU A 323 9.31 4.32 -11.63
C LEU A 323 10.74 4.23 -12.16
N ALA A 324 11.12 3.02 -12.59
CA ALA A 324 12.44 2.76 -13.16
C ALA A 324 12.35 1.63 -14.20
N PRO A 325 13.26 1.59 -15.18
CA PRO A 325 13.30 0.52 -16.18
C PRO A 325 13.34 -0.88 -15.54
N GLY A 326 12.56 -1.81 -16.09
CA GLY A 326 12.43 -3.20 -15.62
C GLY A 326 11.46 -3.40 -14.45
N LYS A 327 10.98 -2.34 -13.80
CA LYS A 327 9.96 -2.43 -12.75
C LYS A 327 8.57 -2.64 -13.33
N ALA A 328 7.64 -3.14 -12.51
CA ALA A 328 6.24 -3.28 -12.90
C ALA A 328 5.65 -1.91 -13.29
N ALA A 329 4.91 -1.89 -14.38
CA ALA A 329 4.31 -0.67 -14.90
C ALA A 329 2.96 -0.39 -14.19
N ASP A 330 3.07 -0.05 -12.91
CA ASP A 330 1.99 0.42 -12.05
C ASP A 330 2.18 1.93 -11.83
N ILE A 331 1.35 2.76 -12.47
CA ILE A 331 1.54 4.21 -12.57
C ILE A 331 0.22 4.92 -12.31
N VAL A 332 0.28 6.02 -11.56
CA VAL A 332 -0.86 6.91 -11.31
C VAL A 332 -0.50 8.32 -11.75
N LEU A 333 -1.37 8.95 -12.52
CA LEU A 333 -1.27 10.37 -12.84
C LEU A 333 -2.13 11.16 -11.85
N ILE A 334 -1.50 12.06 -11.11
CA ILE A 334 -2.16 12.91 -10.12
C ILE A 334 -2.04 14.39 -10.47
N ASP A 335 -3.03 15.18 -10.04
CA ASP A 335 -3.05 16.61 -10.26
C ASP A 335 -3.67 17.35 -9.07
N ALA A 336 -3.59 18.67 -9.08
CA ALA A 336 -4.39 19.50 -8.20
C ALA A 336 -5.89 19.29 -8.47
N PRO A 337 -6.73 19.23 -7.43
CA PRO A 337 -8.18 19.12 -7.61
C PRO A 337 -8.73 20.39 -8.25
N GLU A 338 -9.68 20.24 -9.18
CA GLU A 338 -10.38 21.35 -9.82
C GLU A 338 -11.13 22.17 -8.77
N GLY A 339 -10.98 23.49 -8.83
CA GLY A 339 -11.55 24.42 -7.85
C GLY A 339 -10.71 24.60 -6.59
N GLY A 340 -9.59 23.87 -6.43
CA GLY A 340 -8.61 24.12 -5.38
C GLY A 340 -7.78 25.39 -5.64
N THR A 341 -7.03 25.80 -4.62
CA THR A 341 -6.19 27.01 -4.68
C THR A 341 -4.78 26.73 -5.24
N GLN A 342 -4.39 25.46 -5.26
CA GLN A 342 -3.07 25.03 -5.71
C GLN A 342 -3.08 24.60 -7.17
N THR A 343 -1.92 24.72 -7.84
CA THR A 343 -1.81 24.46 -9.29
C THR A 343 -1.10 23.15 -9.64
N THR A 344 -0.47 22.49 -8.66
CA THR A 344 0.20 21.20 -8.85
C THR A 344 -0.25 20.20 -7.81
N ALA A 345 -0.13 18.91 -8.11
CA ALA A 345 -0.50 17.84 -7.20
C ALA A 345 0.25 17.93 -5.86
N LEU A 346 1.58 18.13 -5.89
CA LEU A 346 2.38 18.18 -4.69
C LEU A 346 2.07 19.41 -3.82
N ALA A 347 1.83 20.56 -4.44
CA ALA A 347 1.40 21.76 -3.71
C ALA A 347 0.02 21.57 -3.06
N ALA A 348 -0.92 20.93 -3.77
CA ALA A 348 -2.24 20.62 -3.22
C ALA A 348 -2.15 19.65 -2.02
N ILE A 349 -1.37 18.59 -2.13
CA ILE A 349 -1.13 17.66 -1.02
C ILE A 349 -0.47 18.37 0.18
N LYS A 350 0.50 19.26 -0.07
CA LYS A 350 1.13 20.04 0.99
C LYS A 350 0.16 21.01 1.67
N HIS A 351 -0.80 21.52 0.92
CA HIS A 351 -1.88 22.35 1.45
C HIS A 351 -2.94 21.58 2.25
N GLY A 352 -2.97 20.24 2.10
CA GLY A 352 -3.93 19.35 2.77
C GLY A 352 -5.08 18.90 1.86
N ASP A 353 -5.06 19.29 0.59
CA ASP A 353 -6.05 18.85 -0.39
C ASP A 353 -5.75 17.39 -0.80
N ILE A 354 -6.81 16.66 -1.14
CA ILE A 354 -6.68 15.32 -1.70
C ILE A 354 -6.36 15.43 -3.19
N ALA A 355 -5.20 14.90 -3.60
CA ALA A 355 -4.83 14.90 -5.00
C ALA A 355 -5.91 14.22 -5.86
N ALA A 356 -6.23 14.85 -6.97
CA ALA A 356 -7.12 14.28 -7.98
C ALA A 356 -6.35 13.30 -8.87
N ILE A 357 -7.02 12.23 -9.34
CA ILE A 357 -6.40 11.20 -10.19
C ILE A 357 -6.95 11.32 -11.61
N GLY A 358 -6.04 11.51 -12.57
CA GLY A 358 -6.35 11.61 -13.99
C GLY A 358 -6.21 10.30 -14.76
N ALA A 359 -5.35 9.38 -14.31
CA ALA A 359 -5.22 8.07 -14.93
C ALA A 359 -4.59 7.06 -13.96
N VAL A 360 -4.91 5.79 -14.16
CA VAL A 360 -4.24 4.66 -13.50
C VAL A 360 -3.86 3.60 -14.53
N VAL A 361 -2.63 3.14 -14.46
CA VAL A 361 -2.10 2.02 -15.24
C VAL A 361 -1.68 0.94 -14.25
N THR A 362 -2.07 -0.31 -14.48
CA THR A 362 -1.64 -1.46 -13.70
C THR A 362 -1.13 -2.56 -14.62
N ALA A 363 0.03 -3.11 -14.31
CA ALA A 363 0.70 -4.11 -15.16
C ALA A 363 0.75 -3.68 -16.64
N GLY A 364 1.03 -2.40 -16.88
CA GLY A 364 1.12 -1.82 -18.21
C GLY A 364 -0.21 -1.58 -18.94
N VAL A 365 -1.34 -1.86 -18.31
CA VAL A 365 -2.67 -1.69 -18.89
C VAL A 365 -3.36 -0.46 -18.27
N PRO A 366 -3.70 0.58 -19.07
CA PRO A 366 -4.50 1.70 -18.59
C PRO A 366 -5.88 1.19 -18.10
N ARG A 367 -6.26 1.54 -16.87
CA ARG A 367 -7.55 1.16 -16.28
C ARG A 367 -8.61 2.22 -16.51
N PHE A 368 -8.20 3.46 -16.44
CA PHE A 368 -8.97 4.62 -16.92
C PHE A 368 -8.01 5.76 -17.24
N VAL A 369 -8.46 6.66 -18.12
CA VAL A 369 -7.79 7.92 -18.47
C VAL A 369 -8.84 9.02 -18.50
N GLY A 370 -8.54 10.15 -17.90
CA GLY A 370 -9.39 11.36 -17.84
C GLY A 370 -9.89 11.65 -16.44
N ARG A 371 -10.57 10.74 -15.76
CA ARG A 371 -11.15 11.00 -14.44
C ARG A 371 -11.29 9.73 -13.57
N SER A 372 -10.92 9.83 -12.33
CA SER A 372 -11.30 8.85 -11.30
C SER A 372 -12.75 9.05 -10.86
N ARG A 373 -13.44 7.97 -10.51
CA ARG A 373 -14.78 8.01 -9.90
C ARG A 373 -14.78 8.45 -8.44
N ASN A 374 -13.63 8.33 -7.74
CA ASN A 374 -13.55 8.51 -6.30
C ASN A 374 -12.86 9.81 -5.87
N THR A 375 -12.06 10.42 -6.75
CA THR A 375 -11.39 11.70 -6.45
C THR A 375 -12.15 12.89 -7.06
N PRO A 376 -11.88 14.12 -6.61
CA PRO A 376 -12.27 15.31 -7.34
C PRO A 376 -11.78 15.25 -8.80
N ALA A 377 -12.37 16.07 -9.67
CA ALA A 377 -11.86 16.25 -11.01
C ALA A 377 -10.46 16.87 -10.97
N THR A 378 -9.63 16.54 -11.94
CA THR A 378 -8.30 17.14 -12.13
C THR A 378 -8.39 18.50 -12.80
N THR A 379 -7.54 19.43 -12.41
CA THR A 379 -7.43 20.75 -13.08
C THR A 379 -6.95 20.57 -14.52
N ARG A 380 -5.92 19.76 -14.75
CA ARG A 380 -5.44 19.37 -16.08
C ARG A 380 -6.20 18.13 -16.56
N LYS A 381 -6.11 17.82 -17.85
CA LYS A 381 -6.85 16.68 -18.41
C LYS A 381 -5.88 15.70 -19.09
N ALA A 382 -5.74 14.51 -18.53
CA ALA A 382 -5.09 13.40 -19.21
C ALA A 382 -6.01 12.89 -20.35
N ARG A 383 -5.43 12.53 -21.49
CA ARG A 383 -6.18 12.07 -22.67
C ARG A 383 -5.43 10.96 -23.40
N VAL A 384 -6.17 10.00 -23.94
CA VAL A 384 -5.65 9.11 -24.97
C VAL A 384 -5.63 9.85 -26.28
N VAL A 385 -4.44 10.10 -26.82
CA VAL A 385 -4.27 10.86 -28.09
C VAL A 385 -4.07 9.94 -29.27
N SER A 386 -3.66 8.69 -29.05
CA SER A 386 -3.58 7.64 -30.07
C SER A 386 -3.82 6.28 -29.43
N SER A 387 -4.61 5.42 -30.10
CA SER A 387 -4.81 4.03 -29.72
C SER A 387 -4.96 3.16 -30.95
N ARG A 388 -4.13 2.10 -31.05
CA ARG A 388 -4.23 1.07 -32.07
C ARG A 388 -4.95 -0.18 -31.56
N VAL A 389 -5.36 -0.19 -30.30
CA VAL A 389 -6.06 -1.30 -29.64
C VAL A 389 -7.52 -0.89 -29.50
N MET A 390 -8.42 -1.71 -30.05
CA MET A 390 -9.85 -1.57 -29.81
C MET A 390 -10.15 -1.99 -28.36
N GLN A 391 -9.83 -1.13 -27.40
CA GLN A 391 -10.38 -1.17 -26.06
C GLN A 391 -11.21 0.09 -25.89
N ASP A 392 -12.47 -0.08 -25.55
CA ASP A 392 -13.31 0.98 -25.05
C ASP A 392 -12.72 1.47 -23.71
N PHE A 393 -11.74 2.39 -23.80
CA PHE A 393 -11.44 3.27 -22.68
C PHE A 393 -12.62 4.24 -22.58
N ALA A 394 -13.79 3.72 -22.22
CA ALA A 394 -14.93 4.55 -21.98
C ALA A 394 -14.51 5.61 -20.96
N PRO A 395 -14.65 6.91 -21.25
CA PRO A 395 -14.53 7.90 -20.22
C PRO A 395 -15.47 7.46 -19.11
N ALA A 396 -14.96 7.44 -17.88
CA ALA A 396 -15.78 7.13 -16.71
C ALA A 396 -17.04 8.01 -16.82
N GLY A 397 -18.15 7.38 -17.17
CA GLY A 397 -19.36 8.06 -17.56
C GLY A 397 -19.88 9.00 -16.47
N HIS A 398 -20.54 10.01 -16.92
CA HIS A 398 -21.23 11.14 -16.35
C HIS A 398 -21.45 11.19 -14.85
#